data_edc651baf9af5e6deac949d1df63b09b
#
_entry.id   edc651baf9af5e6deac949d1df63b09b
#
_cell.length_a   1.000
_cell.length_b   1.000
_cell.length_c   1.000
_cell.angle_alpha   90.00
_cell.angle_beta   90.00
_cell.angle_gamma   90.00
#
_symmetry.space_group_name_H-M   'P 1'
#
loop_
_entity.id
_entity.type
_entity.pdbx_description
1 polymer ?
#
loop_
_entity_poly.entity_id
_entity_poly.type
_entity_poly.pdbx_seq_one_letter_code
_entity_poly.pdbx_strand_id
1 'polypeptide(L)'
;RETKFELLRRFDLTEAFAKSRDMVLYEVETIRAQHDSGVTVIPQIEYHKIAEGAVEEPFRDLVRRRGCVIVKGVFDRTQVDEWNHEIGEYIDRNDYLTAANKKKDLDKYFSGLENATPQIFSLYWSRPQVMARQAESMATTKRFLNRLYDVSGPMGSEFDPDNDFAYADRIRRRQPGDTTLGLSPHMDSGSYERWCDPAYQAIYRLIYEGDIQGFDPWKASFRTQTREYASPSVCSMFRTFQGWTALTPQGPGDGTLSLLPIAKSIS
;
A
#
# COMPACT_ATOMS: atom_id res chain seq x y z
N ARG A 1 -23.35 -9.29 13.97
CA ARG A 1 -23.44 -10.01 15.26
C ARG A 1 -23.29 -11.52 15.07
N GLU A 2 -24.00 -12.14 14.15
CA GLU A 2 -23.97 -13.60 13.89
C GLU A 2 -22.55 -14.10 13.59
N THR A 3 -21.86 -13.50 12.65
CA THR A 3 -20.47 -13.85 12.31
C THR A 3 -19.54 -13.80 13.52
N LYS A 4 -19.67 -12.76 14.36
CA LYS A 4 -18.87 -12.66 15.57
C LYS A 4 -19.14 -13.82 16.52
N PHE A 5 -20.39 -14.19 16.73
CA PHE A 5 -20.76 -15.33 17.56
C PHE A 5 -20.31 -16.66 16.97
N GLU A 6 -20.37 -16.80 15.65
CA GLU A 6 -19.89 -17.99 14.96
C GLU A 6 -18.38 -18.16 15.12
N LEU A 7 -17.61 -17.11 14.91
CA LEU A 7 -16.17 -17.14 15.11
C LEU A 7 -15.78 -17.43 16.57
N LEU A 8 -16.49 -16.82 17.53
CA LEU A 8 -16.27 -17.08 18.97
C LEU A 8 -16.60 -18.51 19.40
N ARG A 9 -17.46 -19.23 18.68
CA ARG A 9 -17.74 -20.65 18.94
C ARG A 9 -16.68 -21.57 18.37
N ARG A 10 -15.98 -21.13 17.32
CA ARG A 10 -15.00 -21.95 16.60
C ARG A 10 -13.58 -21.79 17.12
N PHE A 11 -13.26 -20.61 17.63
CA PHE A 11 -11.90 -20.21 17.98
C PHE A 11 -11.86 -19.51 19.34
N ASP A 12 -10.76 -19.65 20.07
CA ASP A 12 -10.47 -18.79 21.22
C ASP A 12 -9.91 -17.44 20.74
N LEU A 13 -10.82 -16.61 20.26
CA LEU A 13 -10.45 -15.28 19.78
C LEU A 13 -9.91 -14.35 20.87
N THR A 14 -10.15 -14.64 22.14
CA THR A 14 -9.63 -13.84 23.25
C THR A 14 -8.12 -14.02 23.36
N GLU A 15 -7.65 -15.27 23.33
CA GLU A 15 -6.23 -15.58 23.33
C GLU A 15 -5.54 -15.09 22.04
N ALA A 16 -6.12 -15.36 20.86
CA ALA A 16 -5.60 -14.90 19.58
C ALA A 16 -5.44 -13.38 19.55
N PHE A 17 -6.45 -12.64 20.02
CA PHE A 17 -6.40 -11.19 20.12
C PHE A 17 -5.31 -10.70 21.10
N ALA A 18 -5.17 -11.34 22.26
CA ALA A 18 -4.14 -10.98 23.23
C ALA A 18 -2.73 -11.14 22.64
N LYS A 19 -2.46 -12.27 21.98
CA LYS A 19 -1.17 -12.51 21.32
C LYS A 19 -0.90 -11.49 20.20
N SER A 20 -1.91 -11.21 19.36
CA SER A 20 -1.78 -10.21 18.27
C SER A 20 -1.49 -8.82 18.84
N ARG A 21 -2.21 -8.42 19.88
CA ARG A 21 -1.98 -7.15 20.56
C ARG A 21 -0.55 -7.03 21.09
N ASP A 22 -0.07 -8.07 21.76
CA ASP A 22 1.25 -8.07 22.37
C ASP A 22 2.36 -7.97 21.30
N MET A 23 2.17 -8.63 20.14
CA MET A 23 3.06 -8.48 18.99
C MET A 23 3.06 -7.06 18.44
N VAL A 24 1.89 -6.43 18.29
CA VAL A 24 1.77 -5.03 17.84
C VAL A 24 2.47 -4.09 18.81
N LEU A 25 2.24 -4.25 20.12
CA LEU A 25 2.86 -3.41 21.15
C LEU A 25 4.39 -3.53 21.12
N TYR A 26 4.91 -4.74 20.99
CA TYR A 26 6.35 -4.97 20.85
C TYR A 26 6.94 -4.24 19.63
N GLU A 27 6.28 -4.29 18.46
CA GLU A 27 6.73 -3.56 17.26
C GLU A 27 6.67 -2.04 17.46
N VAL A 28 5.63 -1.54 18.10
CA VAL A 28 5.48 -0.10 18.40
C VAL A 28 6.61 0.39 19.33
N GLU A 29 6.92 -0.37 20.38
CA GLU A 29 8.02 -0.03 21.28
C GLU A 29 9.39 -0.08 20.57
N THR A 30 9.59 -1.08 19.72
CA THR A 30 10.81 -1.18 18.91
C THR A 30 10.98 0.03 18.00
N ILE A 31 9.90 0.46 17.35
CA ILE A 31 9.92 1.64 16.46
C ILE A 31 10.21 2.92 17.25
N ARG A 32 9.59 3.08 18.41
CA ARG A 32 9.86 4.24 19.28
C ARG A 32 11.31 4.30 19.69
N ALA A 33 11.88 3.19 20.16
CA ALA A 33 13.27 3.13 20.57
C ALA A 33 14.23 3.45 19.40
N GLN A 34 13.93 2.98 18.18
CA GLN A 34 14.69 3.33 16.98
C GLN A 34 14.60 4.82 16.65
N HIS A 35 13.40 5.37 16.65
CA HIS A 35 13.16 6.79 16.41
C HIS A 35 13.92 7.66 17.41
N ASP A 36 13.82 7.33 18.70
CA ASP A 36 14.46 8.09 19.79
C ASP A 36 16.00 8.01 19.74
N SER A 37 16.52 6.94 19.15
CA SER A 37 17.97 6.81 18.87
C SER A 37 18.42 7.44 17.54
N GLY A 38 17.53 8.11 16.82
CA GLY A 38 17.80 8.75 15.53
C GLY A 38 17.93 7.79 14.34
N VAL A 39 17.52 6.54 14.51
CA VAL A 39 17.53 5.56 13.42
C VAL A 39 16.30 5.75 12.53
N THR A 40 16.52 5.79 11.22
CA THR A 40 15.45 5.87 10.24
C THR A 40 14.59 4.60 10.28
N VAL A 41 13.32 4.76 10.64
CA VAL A 41 12.38 3.64 10.82
C VAL A 41 11.91 3.04 9.51
N ILE A 42 11.58 3.87 8.52
CA ILE A 42 11.15 3.42 7.20
C ILE A 42 12.38 3.10 6.35
N PRO A 43 12.53 1.86 5.84
CA PRO A 43 13.67 1.48 5.00
C PRO A 43 13.77 2.38 3.77
N GLN A 44 14.97 2.78 3.42
CA GLN A 44 15.25 3.60 2.24
C GLN A 44 16.39 2.95 1.43
N ILE A 45 16.26 2.96 0.11
CA ILE A 45 17.26 2.41 -0.80
C ILE A 45 17.34 3.25 -2.07
N GLU A 46 18.54 3.37 -2.62
CA GLU A 46 18.77 3.96 -3.93
C GLU A 46 18.42 2.96 -5.04
N TYR A 47 17.74 3.40 -6.08
CA TYR A 47 17.29 2.55 -7.20
C TYR A 47 18.45 1.80 -7.86
N HIS A 48 19.63 2.43 -8.01
CA HIS A 48 20.77 1.78 -8.64
C HIS A 48 21.16 0.46 -7.95
N LYS A 49 21.04 0.37 -6.61
CA LYS A 49 21.31 -0.88 -5.88
C LYS A 49 20.33 -1.99 -6.24
N ILE A 50 19.08 -1.63 -6.54
CA ILE A 50 18.08 -2.59 -7.03
C ILE A 50 18.44 -3.03 -8.45
N ALA A 51 18.77 -2.09 -9.32
CA ALA A 51 19.09 -2.35 -10.72
C ALA A 51 20.36 -3.22 -10.86
N GLU A 52 21.35 -3.05 -9.99
CA GLU A 52 22.58 -3.82 -9.93
C GLU A 52 22.44 -5.18 -9.22
N GLY A 53 21.27 -5.47 -8.63
CA GLY A 53 21.05 -6.66 -7.82
C GLY A 53 21.82 -6.66 -6.49
N ALA A 54 22.29 -5.50 -6.06
CA ALA A 54 23.15 -5.32 -4.87
C ALA A 54 22.34 -5.08 -3.58
N VAL A 55 21.15 -5.66 -3.47
CA VAL A 55 20.31 -5.55 -2.27
C VAL A 55 20.54 -6.75 -1.37
N GLU A 56 21.08 -6.49 -0.20
CA GLU A 56 21.40 -7.51 0.79
C GLU A 56 20.12 -8.08 1.48
N GLU A 57 20.18 -9.33 1.92
CA GLU A 57 19.04 -9.99 2.56
C GLU A 57 18.59 -9.31 3.87
N PRO A 58 19.48 -8.80 4.75
CA PRO A 58 19.03 -8.06 5.93
C PRO A 58 18.14 -6.84 5.61
N PHE A 59 18.40 -6.18 4.47
CA PHE A 59 17.54 -5.07 4.02
C PHE A 59 16.18 -5.58 3.53
N ARG A 60 16.14 -6.71 2.79
CA ARG A 60 14.90 -7.34 2.34
C ARG A 60 14.03 -7.75 3.54
N ASP A 61 14.64 -8.33 4.57
CA ASP A 61 13.94 -8.70 5.80
C ASP A 61 13.41 -7.48 6.56
N LEU A 62 14.18 -6.38 6.57
CA LEU A 62 13.71 -5.13 7.15
C LEU A 62 12.47 -4.61 6.39
N VAL A 63 12.47 -4.65 5.05
CA VAL A 63 11.31 -4.26 4.25
C VAL A 63 10.12 -5.16 4.55
N ARG A 64 10.30 -6.48 4.64
CA ARG A 64 9.24 -7.43 5.02
C ARG A 64 8.69 -7.11 6.42
N ARG A 65 9.56 -6.84 7.38
CA ARG A 65 9.14 -6.49 8.75
C ARG A 65 8.32 -5.19 8.78
N ARG A 66 8.76 -4.17 8.07
CA ARG A 66 8.12 -2.85 8.03
C ARG A 66 6.91 -2.77 7.09
N GLY A 67 6.89 -3.61 6.05
CA GLY A 67 5.86 -3.62 5.02
C GLY A 67 5.85 -2.40 4.11
N CYS A 68 6.88 -1.59 4.16
CA CYS A 68 7.03 -0.41 3.33
C CYS A 68 8.51 -0.11 3.04
N VAL A 69 8.76 0.63 1.96
CA VAL A 69 10.10 1.07 1.57
C VAL A 69 10.02 2.34 0.74
N ILE A 70 11.01 3.21 0.89
CA ILE A 70 11.22 4.36 0.02
C ILE A 70 12.35 4.02 -0.96
N VAL A 71 12.04 4.00 -2.25
CA VAL A 71 13.03 3.82 -3.31
C VAL A 71 13.34 5.18 -3.93
N LYS A 72 14.59 5.62 -3.81
CA LYS A 72 15.05 6.92 -4.29
C LYS A 72 15.69 6.78 -5.66
N GLY A 73 15.53 7.82 -6.50
CA GLY A 73 16.20 7.89 -7.79
C GLY A 73 15.65 6.90 -8.82
N VAL A 74 14.38 6.49 -8.71
CA VAL A 74 13.71 5.67 -9.74
C VAL A 74 13.61 6.43 -11.06
N PHE A 75 13.43 7.74 -10.97
CA PHE A 75 13.37 8.65 -12.10
C PHE A 75 14.36 9.79 -11.92
N ASP A 76 14.85 10.33 -13.04
CA ASP A 76 15.66 11.53 -13.04
C ASP A 76 14.88 12.73 -12.52
N ARG A 77 15.54 13.60 -11.75
CA ARG A 77 14.89 14.74 -11.11
C ARG A 77 14.32 15.72 -12.12
N THR A 78 15.06 16.01 -13.19
CA THR A 78 14.60 16.91 -14.24
C THR A 78 13.34 16.37 -14.92
N GLN A 79 13.32 15.08 -15.21
CA GLN A 79 12.13 14.41 -15.75
C GLN A 79 10.91 14.52 -14.84
N VAL A 80 11.11 14.35 -13.54
CA VAL A 80 10.02 14.45 -12.56
C VAL A 80 9.49 15.88 -12.47
N ASP A 81 10.38 16.86 -12.47
CA ASP A 81 9.99 18.29 -12.43
C ASP A 81 9.22 18.68 -13.72
N GLU A 82 9.63 18.17 -14.88
CA GLU A 82 8.89 18.33 -16.15
C GLU A 82 7.49 17.70 -16.08
N TRP A 83 7.38 16.49 -15.57
CA TRP A 83 6.10 15.80 -15.40
C TRP A 83 5.16 16.52 -14.43
N ASN A 84 5.69 17.05 -13.34
CA ASN A 84 4.90 17.83 -12.39
C ASN A 84 4.34 19.10 -13.03
N HIS A 85 5.17 19.77 -13.86
CA HIS A 85 4.75 20.96 -14.61
C HIS A 85 3.67 20.61 -15.65
N GLU A 86 3.89 19.59 -16.49
CA GLU A 86 2.94 19.15 -17.51
C GLU A 86 1.57 18.77 -16.92
N ILE A 87 1.57 18.08 -15.78
CA ILE A 87 0.32 17.73 -15.06
C ILE A 87 -0.38 18.98 -14.55
N GLY A 88 0.37 19.95 -14.01
CA GLY A 88 -0.18 21.23 -13.56
C GLY A 88 -0.86 21.98 -14.70
N GLU A 89 -0.17 22.17 -15.81
CA GLU A 89 -0.72 22.82 -17.01
C GLU A 89 -1.96 22.09 -17.56
N TYR A 90 -1.96 20.74 -17.52
CA TYR A 90 -3.12 19.98 -17.93
C TYR A 90 -4.35 20.24 -17.07
N ILE A 91 -4.16 20.27 -15.74
CA ILE A 91 -5.23 20.55 -14.77
C ILE A 91 -5.79 21.96 -15.01
N ASP A 92 -4.92 22.96 -15.15
CA ASP A 92 -5.29 24.37 -15.32
C ASP A 92 -5.99 24.61 -16.66
N ARG A 93 -5.42 24.12 -17.76
CA ARG A 93 -5.97 24.30 -19.12
C ARG A 93 -7.36 23.67 -19.29
N ASN A 94 -7.66 22.60 -18.58
CA ASN A 94 -8.94 21.93 -18.67
C ASN A 94 -9.93 22.40 -17.58
N ASP A 95 -9.59 23.41 -16.81
CA ASP A 95 -10.42 23.91 -15.71
C ASP A 95 -11.00 22.77 -14.84
N TYR A 96 -10.13 21.80 -14.53
CA TYR A 96 -10.54 20.55 -13.88
C TYR A 96 -11.23 20.80 -12.54
N LEU A 97 -10.79 21.79 -11.79
CA LEU A 97 -11.34 22.13 -10.48
C LEU A 97 -12.80 22.57 -10.57
N THR A 98 -13.14 23.42 -11.56
CA THR A 98 -14.53 23.86 -11.79
C THR A 98 -15.40 22.69 -12.29
N ALA A 99 -14.85 21.86 -13.18
CA ALA A 99 -15.55 20.69 -13.70
C ALA A 99 -15.81 19.63 -12.60
N ALA A 100 -14.85 19.40 -11.71
CA ALA A 100 -14.98 18.48 -10.60
C ALA A 100 -16.00 18.94 -9.55
N ASN A 101 -16.05 20.24 -9.26
CA ASN A 101 -17.03 20.82 -8.34
C ASN A 101 -18.49 20.67 -8.84
N LYS A 102 -18.70 20.53 -10.16
CA LYS A 102 -20.02 20.26 -10.75
C LYS A 102 -20.42 18.78 -10.62
N LYS A 103 -19.48 17.87 -10.47
CA LYS A 103 -19.73 16.42 -10.31
C LYS A 103 -19.68 16.01 -8.83
N LYS A 104 -20.61 16.50 -8.04
CA LYS A 104 -20.68 16.28 -6.58
C LYS A 104 -20.80 14.82 -6.12
N ASP A 105 -20.93 13.84 -7.00
CA ASP A 105 -21.35 12.49 -6.63
C ASP A 105 -20.26 11.41 -6.59
N LEU A 106 -19.05 11.67 -7.07
CA LEU A 106 -18.01 10.63 -7.20
C LEU A 106 -17.04 10.52 -6.02
N ASP A 107 -16.93 11.54 -5.18
CA ASP A 107 -15.96 11.56 -4.08
C ASP A 107 -16.59 11.91 -2.71
N LYS A 108 -17.72 11.29 -2.38
CA LYS A 108 -18.35 11.47 -1.05
C LYS A 108 -17.43 11.16 0.13
N TYR A 109 -16.44 10.31 -0.06
CA TYR A 109 -15.43 9.98 0.95
C TYR A 109 -14.53 11.16 1.33
N PHE A 110 -14.36 12.14 0.45
CA PHE A 110 -13.49 13.30 0.66
C PHE A 110 -14.27 14.60 0.87
N SER A 111 -15.61 14.56 0.78
CA SER A 111 -16.47 15.74 0.93
C SER A 111 -16.54 16.30 2.35
N GLY A 112 -16.02 15.58 3.34
CA GLY A 112 -15.92 16.03 4.73
C GLY A 112 -14.61 16.74 5.07
N LEU A 113 -13.69 16.88 4.11
CA LEU A 113 -12.47 17.65 4.31
C LEU A 113 -12.80 19.16 4.16
N GLU A 114 -12.33 19.96 5.11
CA GLU A 114 -12.68 21.39 5.23
C GLU A 114 -12.33 22.22 4.00
N ASN A 115 -11.43 21.74 3.14
CA ASN A 115 -11.10 22.36 1.86
C ASN A 115 -11.81 21.64 0.71
N ALA A 116 -12.78 22.32 0.10
CA ALA A 116 -13.58 21.85 -1.04
C ALA A 116 -12.77 21.59 -2.33
N THR A 117 -11.46 21.71 -2.29
CA THR A 117 -10.55 21.49 -3.42
C THR A 117 -10.22 19.99 -3.51
N PRO A 118 -10.46 19.32 -4.64
CA PRO A 118 -10.18 17.90 -4.76
C PRO A 118 -8.69 17.64 -4.55
N GLN A 119 -8.38 16.76 -3.61
CA GLN A 119 -7.00 16.30 -3.37
C GLN A 119 -6.62 15.15 -4.31
N ILE A 120 -7.61 14.44 -4.84
CA ILE A 120 -7.44 13.32 -5.76
C ILE A 120 -8.11 13.67 -7.06
N PHE A 121 -7.32 13.69 -8.13
CA PHE A 121 -7.79 13.99 -9.46
C PHE A 121 -8.04 12.68 -10.21
N SER A 122 -9.24 12.51 -10.77
CA SER A 122 -9.59 11.36 -11.61
C SER A 122 -8.94 11.49 -13.00
N LEU A 123 -7.64 11.68 -12.99
CA LEU A 123 -6.76 11.66 -14.16
C LEU A 123 -5.98 10.35 -14.16
N TYR A 124 -6.08 9.58 -15.24
CA TYR A 124 -5.52 8.24 -15.32
C TYR A 124 -4.55 8.05 -16.47
N TRP A 125 -4.64 8.88 -17.50
CA TRP A 125 -4.00 8.67 -18.79
C TRP A 125 -3.21 9.88 -19.28
N SER A 126 -2.75 10.73 -18.35
CA SER A 126 -1.81 11.79 -18.77
C SER A 126 -0.51 11.16 -19.28
N ARG A 127 0.17 11.86 -20.17
CA ARG A 127 1.46 11.40 -20.73
C ARG A 127 2.46 11.07 -19.62
N PRO A 128 2.68 11.91 -18.58
CA PRO A 128 3.55 11.57 -17.47
C PRO A 128 3.18 10.27 -16.73
N GLN A 129 1.89 10.04 -16.49
CA GLN A 129 1.43 8.81 -15.83
C GLN A 129 1.75 7.56 -16.67
N VAL A 130 1.50 7.63 -17.97
CA VAL A 130 1.80 6.51 -18.89
C VAL A 130 3.31 6.25 -18.94
N MET A 131 4.11 7.30 -19.08
CA MET A 131 5.57 7.19 -19.12
C MET A 131 6.13 6.60 -17.82
N ALA A 132 5.66 7.06 -16.67
CA ALA A 132 6.10 6.54 -15.38
C ALA A 132 5.74 5.07 -15.18
N ARG A 133 4.50 4.67 -15.53
CA ARG A 133 4.07 3.26 -15.42
C ARG A 133 4.83 2.31 -16.34
N GLN A 134 5.23 2.78 -17.52
CA GLN A 134 5.91 1.96 -18.53
C GLN A 134 7.44 2.04 -18.47
N ALA A 135 7.98 2.84 -17.57
CA ALA A 135 9.43 2.98 -17.43
C ALA A 135 10.07 1.67 -16.92
N GLU A 136 11.19 1.28 -17.53
CA GLU A 136 11.94 0.09 -17.11
C GLU A 136 12.42 0.18 -15.65
N SER A 137 12.75 1.39 -15.18
CA SER A 137 13.11 1.62 -13.79
C SER A 137 11.95 1.31 -12.83
N MET A 138 10.73 1.65 -13.21
CA MET A 138 9.54 1.30 -12.45
C MET A 138 9.26 -0.21 -12.49
N ALA A 139 9.37 -0.85 -13.65
CA ALA A 139 9.22 -2.29 -13.80
C ALA A 139 10.25 -3.05 -12.96
N THR A 140 11.52 -2.64 -12.98
CA THR A 140 12.60 -3.21 -12.16
C THR A 140 12.30 -3.05 -10.67
N THR A 141 11.81 -1.89 -10.26
CA THR A 141 11.41 -1.64 -8.86
C THR A 141 10.27 -2.58 -8.44
N LYS A 142 9.25 -2.74 -9.27
CA LYS A 142 8.12 -3.63 -8.98
C LYS A 142 8.54 -5.09 -8.91
N ARG A 143 9.39 -5.58 -9.85
CA ARG A 143 9.94 -6.94 -9.81
C ARG A 143 10.72 -7.20 -8.52
N PHE A 144 11.52 -6.23 -8.08
CA PHE A 144 12.19 -6.31 -6.78
C PHE A 144 11.20 -6.47 -5.63
N LEU A 145 10.15 -5.65 -5.59
CA LEU A 145 9.12 -5.70 -4.56
C LEU A 145 8.33 -7.02 -4.61
N ASN A 146 7.97 -7.49 -5.79
CA ASN A 146 7.27 -8.77 -5.98
C ASN A 146 8.11 -9.96 -5.47
N ARG A 147 9.41 -9.92 -5.66
CA ARG A 147 10.34 -10.97 -5.19
C ARG A 147 10.63 -10.95 -3.69
N LEU A 148 10.03 -10.02 -2.93
CA LEU A 148 10.01 -10.10 -1.48
C LEU A 148 9.04 -11.18 -0.97
N TYR A 149 8.09 -11.59 -1.81
CA TYR A 149 7.17 -12.69 -1.50
C TYR A 149 7.81 -14.05 -1.78
N ASP A 150 7.48 -15.02 -0.93
CA ASP A 150 7.59 -16.43 -1.27
C ASP A 150 6.41 -16.79 -2.18
N VAL A 151 6.73 -16.94 -3.47
CA VAL A 151 5.72 -17.25 -4.50
C VAL A 151 5.45 -18.74 -4.64
N SER A 152 6.13 -19.59 -3.88
CA SER A 152 5.97 -21.03 -3.95
C SER A 152 4.59 -21.46 -3.43
N GLY A 153 4.00 -22.41 -4.09
CA GLY A 153 2.70 -22.98 -3.72
C GLY A 153 2.56 -24.45 -4.13
N PRO A 154 1.46 -25.09 -3.75
CA PRO A 154 1.23 -26.51 -3.98
C PRO A 154 1.29 -26.95 -5.44
N MET A 155 0.99 -26.04 -6.37
CA MET A 155 0.96 -26.33 -7.81
C MET A 155 2.11 -25.66 -8.59
N GLY A 156 3.15 -25.18 -7.90
CA GLY A 156 4.25 -24.44 -8.49
C GLY A 156 4.33 -23.00 -7.97
N SER A 157 4.38 -22.03 -8.86
CA SER A 157 4.38 -20.61 -8.49
C SER A 157 2.96 -20.06 -8.44
N GLU A 158 2.59 -19.38 -7.36
CA GLU A 158 1.28 -18.78 -7.17
C GLU A 158 1.06 -17.54 -8.05
N PHE A 159 2.13 -16.83 -8.36
CA PHE A 159 2.16 -15.78 -9.37
C PHE A 159 3.59 -15.62 -9.91
N ASP A 160 3.70 -14.99 -11.09
CA ASP A 160 4.98 -14.67 -11.69
C ASP A 160 5.45 -13.30 -11.19
N PRO A 161 6.54 -13.21 -10.38
CA PRO A 161 7.02 -11.95 -9.85
C PRO A 161 7.60 -11.02 -10.92
N ASP A 162 7.90 -11.53 -12.11
CA ASP A 162 8.47 -10.78 -13.22
C ASP A 162 7.41 -10.21 -14.16
N ASN A 163 6.18 -10.67 -14.04
CA ASN A 163 5.06 -10.23 -14.86
C ASN A 163 4.07 -9.42 -14.00
N ASP A 164 4.32 -8.12 -13.92
CA ASP A 164 3.55 -7.22 -13.10
C ASP A 164 2.38 -6.58 -13.86
N PHE A 165 1.31 -6.32 -13.12
CA PHE A 165 0.18 -5.54 -13.57
C PHE A 165 0.04 -4.28 -12.72
N ALA A 166 -0.34 -3.19 -13.34
CA ALA A 166 -0.71 -1.97 -12.64
C ALA A 166 -2.06 -1.49 -13.16
N TYR A 167 -2.97 -1.17 -12.26
CA TYR A 167 -4.14 -0.38 -12.65
C TYR A 167 -3.74 1.10 -12.81
N ALA A 168 -4.57 1.84 -13.52
CA ALA A 168 -4.32 3.25 -13.76
C ALA A 168 -4.28 4.03 -12.42
N ASP A 169 -3.14 4.65 -12.16
CA ASP A 169 -2.91 5.49 -10.99
C ASP A 169 -3.67 6.82 -11.10
N ARG A 170 -3.85 7.47 -9.96
CA ARG A 170 -4.47 8.79 -9.84
C ARG A 170 -3.43 9.84 -9.48
N ILE A 171 -3.66 11.07 -9.90
CA ILE A 171 -2.90 12.21 -9.41
C ILE A 171 -3.45 12.61 -8.04
N ARG A 172 -2.55 12.72 -7.06
CA ARG A 172 -2.86 13.27 -5.75
C ARG A 172 -2.05 14.54 -5.53
N ARG A 173 -2.73 15.61 -5.20
CA ARG A 173 -2.10 16.91 -4.93
C ARG A 173 -2.73 17.53 -3.70
N ARG A 174 -1.92 17.83 -2.69
CA ARG A 174 -2.33 18.62 -1.54
C ARG A 174 -2.11 20.09 -1.82
N GLN A 175 -3.01 20.91 -1.31
CA GLN A 175 -2.87 22.35 -1.41
C GLN A 175 -1.92 22.85 -0.33
N PRO A 176 -1.13 23.92 -0.60
CA PRO A 176 -0.32 24.57 0.43
C PRO A 176 -1.17 24.97 1.63
N GLY A 177 -0.66 24.74 2.84
CA GLY A 177 -1.35 25.07 4.07
C GLY A 177 -2.46 24.10 4.51
N ASP A 178 -2.68 23.00 3.77
CA ASP A 178 -3.60 21.95 4.21
C ASP A 178 -2.98 21.18 5.38
N THR A 179 -3.54 21.37 6.57
CA THR A 179 -3.12 20.72 7.82
C THR A 179 -3.92 19.47 8.13
N THR A 180 -4.87 19.09 7.27
CA THR A 180 -5.68 17.89 7.49
C THR A 180 -4.82 16.62 7.36
N LEU A 181 -5.07 15.63 8.21
CA LEU A 181 -4.40 14.33 8.09
C LEU A 181 -4.90 13.52 6.89
N GLY A 182 -5.92 14.00 6.18
CA GLY A 182 -6.56 13.27 5.10
C GLY A 182 -7.44 12.15 5.64
N LEU A 183 -7.29 10.95 5.10
CA LEU A 183 -8.02 9.78 5.59
C LEU A 183 -7.51 9.34 6.96
N SER A 184 -8.43 8.82 7.78
CA SER A 184 -8.06 8.17 9.04
C SER A 184 -7.07 7.02 8.81
N PRO A 185 -6.24 6.67 9.78
CA PRO A 185 -5.37 5.49 9.69
C PRO A 185 -6.20 4.26 9.32
N HIS A 186 -5.79 3.56 8.26
CA HIS A 186 -6.48 2.38 7.74
C HIS A 186 -5.53 1.46 7.00
N MET A 187 -5.98 0.26 6.74
CA MET A 187 -5.39 -0.66 5.77
C MET A 187 -6.39 -0.87 4.63
N ASP A 188 -5.91 -0.89 3.41
CA ASP A 188 -6.72 -1.20 2.22
C ASP A 188 -7.00 -2.71 2.09
N SER A 189 -7.28 -3.36 3.21
CA SER A 189 -7.52 -4.80 3.27
C SER A 189 -8.98 -5.21 3.04
N GLY A 190 -9.86 -4.23 2.86
CA GLY A 190 -11.29 -4.43 2.71
C GLY A 190 -12.05 -4.27 4.02
N SER A 191 -13.34 -4.46 3.91
CA SER A 191 -14.29 -4.15 4.95
C SER A 191 -14.80 -5.42 5.66
N TYR A 192 -15.89 -5.26 6.37
CA TYR A 192 -16.51 -6.29 7.21
C TYR A 192 -16.83 -7.60 6.49
N GLU A 193 -17.20 -7.56 5.21
CA GLU A 193 -17.48 -8.77 4.41
C GLU A 193 -16.29 -9.71 4.29
N ARG A 194 -15.06 -9.21 4.39
CA ARG A 194 -13.85 -10.05 4.38
C ARG A 194 -13.78 -10.96 5.61
N TRP A 195 -14.30 -10.52 6.73
CA TRP A 195 -14.39 -11.33 7.94
C TRP A 195 -15.52 -12.37 7.87
N CYS A 196 -16.52 -12.10 7.04
CA CYS A 196 -17.67 -13.00 6.85
C CYS A 196 -17.44 -14.05 5.76
N ASP A 197 -16.54 -13.78 4.82
CA ASP A 197 -16.29 -14.68 3.70
C ASP A 197 -15.45 -15.88 4.14
N PRO A 198 -15.90 -17.13 3.88
CA PRO A 198 -15.16 -18.34 4.28
C PRO A 198 -13.77 -18.43 3.65
N ALA A 199 -13.56 -17.91 2.43
CA ALA A 199 -12.25 -17.93 1.79
C ALA A 199 -11.27 -17.00 2.52
N TYR A 200 -11.69 -15.80 2.93
CA TYR A 200 -10.86 -14.93 3.76
C TYR A 200 -10.63 -15.50 5.16
N GLN A 201 -11.64 -16.13 5.77
CA GLN A 201 -11.45 -16.82 7.05
C GLN A 201 -10.41 -17.95 6.93
N ALA A 202 -10.36 -18.65 5.81
CA ALA A 202 -9.36 -19.69 5.57
C ALA A 202 -7.93 -19.12 5.49
N ILE A 203 -7.75 -17.92 4.88
CA ILE A 203 -6.46 -17.22 4.83
C ILE A 203 -5.93 -16.96 6.23
N TYR A 204 -6.77 -16.43 7.12
CA TYR A 204 -6.40 -16.03 8.48
C TYR A 204 -6.63 -17.11 9.55
N ARG A 205 -6.85 -18.36 9.13
CA ARG A 205 -7.15 -19.46 10.05
C ARG A 205 -6.13 -19.61 11.17
N LEU A 206 -4.84 -19.54 10.85
CA LEU A 206 -3.77 -19.65 11.84
C LEU A 206 -3.85 -18.52 12.90
N ILE A 207 -4.20 -17.31 12.48
CA ILE A 207 -4.40 -16.19 13.39
C ILE A 207 -5.57 -16.47 14.33
N TYR A 208 -6.70 -16.96 13.83
CA TYR A 208 -7.87 -17.31 14.65
C TYR A 208 -7.60 -18.47 15.61
N GLU A 209 -6.75 -19.41 15.23
CA GLU A 209 -6.29 -20.52 16.06
C GLU A 209 -5.22 -20.12 17.09
N GLY A 210 -4.76 -18.87 17.07
CA GLY A 210 -3.74 -18.34 17.98
C GLY A 210 -2.30 -18.70 17.60
N ASP A 211 -2.08 -19.31 16.44
CA ASP A 211 -0.77 -19.55 15.85
C ASP A 211 -0.34 -18.38 14.95
N ILE A 212 -0.11 -17.22 15.58
CA ILE A 212 0.25 -15.99 14.87
C ILE A 212 1.62 -16.11 14.18
N GLN A 213 2.53 -16.88 14.76
CA GLN A 213 3.87 -17.06 14.20
C GLN A 213 3.88 -17.99 12.97
N GLY A 214 2.92 -18.89 12.88
CA GLY A 214 2.73 -19.75 11.71
C GLY A 214 2.18 -19.01 10.50
N PHE A 215 1.53 -17.87 10.69
CA PHE A 215 1.06 -17.02 9.61
C PHE A 215 2.18 -16.10 9.11
N ASP A 216 2.49 -16.20 7.82
CA ASP A 216 3.44 -15.32 7.16
C ASP A 216 2.75 -14.58 5.99
N PRO A 217 2.50 -13.27 6.11
CA PRO A 217 1.85 -12.48 5.07
C PRO A 217 2.65 -12.43 3.76
N TRP A 218 3.94 -12.79 3.79
CA TRP A 218 4.82 -12.83 2.62
C TRP A 218 4.75 -14.14 1.84
N LYS A 219 4.04 -15.14 2.33
CA LYS A 219 3.75 -16.37 1.59
C LYS A 219 2.53 -16.17 0.71
N ALA A 220 2.74 -16.15 -0.59
CA ALA A 220 1.65 -15.99 -1.56
C ALA A 220 0.60 -17.10 -1.44
N SER A 221 1.01 -18.33 -1.12
CA SER A 221 0.13 -19.48 -0.96
C SER A 221 -0.97 -19.31 0.11
N PHE A 222 -0.80 -18.42 1.07
CA PHE A 222 -1.88 -18.11 2.03
C PHE A 222 -3.03 -17.30 1.42
N ARG A 223 -2.80 -16.57 0.31
CA ARG A 223 -3.75 -15.59 -0.23
C ARG A 223 -4.33 -15.93 -1.60
N THR A 224 -4.09 -17.12 -2.12
CA THR A 224 -4.48 -17.51 -3.48
C THR A 224 -5.88 -18.09 -3.60
N GLN A 225 -6.54 -18.40 -2.50
CA GLN A 225 -7.90 -18.94 -2.47
C GLN A 225 -8.97 -17.86 -2.31
N THR A 226 -8.76 -16.71 -2.89
CA THR A 226 -9.76 -15.65 -2.85
C THR A 226 -10.88 -15.94 -3.85
N ARG A 227 -12.12 -15.74 -3.41
CA ARG A 227 -13.29 -15.89 -4.24
C ARG A 227 -13.38 -14.73 -5.23
N GLU A 228 -13.44 -15.04 -6.51
CA GLU A 228 -13.73 -14.03 -7.52
C GLU A 228 -15.21 -13.71 -7.55
N TYR A 229 -15.52 -12.44 -7.43
CA TYR A 229 -16.88 -11.93 -7.59
C TYR A 229 -16.98 -11.21 -8.93
N ALA A 230 -18.04 -11.47 -9.67
CA ALA A 230 -18.37 -10.72 -10.89
C ALA A 230 -18.79 -9.30 -10.51
N SER A 231 -17.84 -8.43 -10.23
CA SER A 231 -18.06 -7.02 -9.88
C SER A 231 -17.03 -6.14 -10.57
N PRO A 232 -17.44 -5.05 -11.24
CA PRO A 232 -16.49 -4.14 -11.90
C PRO A 232 -15.58 -3.38 -10.91
N SER A 233 -15.90 -3.40 -9.63
CA SER A 233 -15.12 -2.72 -8.58
C SER A 233 -14.17 -3.67 -7.83
N VAL A 234 -14.19 -4.97 -8.11
CA VAL A 234 -13.35 -5.96 -7.45
C VAL A 234 -12.24 -6.41 -8.38
N CYS A 235 -11.00 -6.35 -7.89
CA CYS A 235 -9.85 -6.94 -8.54
C CYS A 235 -9.49 -8.24 -7.83
N SER A 236 -9.59 -9.36 -8.53
CA SER A 236 -9.25 -10.70 -8.04
C SER A 236 -7.76 -11.01 -8.08
N MET A 237 -6.97 -10.14 -8.71
CA MET A 237 -5.52 -10.34 -8.84
C MET A 237 -4.83 -10.25 -7.48
N PHE A 238 -3.76 -11.04 -7.32
CA PHE A 238 -2.88 -10.92 -6.16
C PHE A 238 -2.24 -9.53 -6.13
N ARG A 239 -2.50 -8.76 -5.07
CA ARG A 239 -1.91 -7.44 -4.88
C ARG A 239 -0.68 -7.55 -4.01
N THR A 240 0.46 -7.18 -4.54
CA THR A 240 1.73 -7.21 -3.82
C THR A 240 1.96 -5.91 -3.06
N PHE A 241 2.11 -4.81 -3.76
CA PHE A 241 2.39 -3.50 -3.19
C PHE A 241 1.49 -2.43 -3.79
N GLN A 242 1.13 -1.46 -2.98
CA GLN A 242 0.61 -0.17 -3.40
C GLN A 242 1.73 0.86 -3.29
N GLY A 243 1.84 1.78 -4.26
CA GLY A 243 2.93 2.75 -4.26
C GLY A 243 2.52 4.10 -4.84
N TRP A 244 3.37 5.07 -4.57
CA TRP A 244 3.24 6.45 -5.04
C TRP A 244 4.57 6.90 -5.63
N THR A 245 4.50 7.62 -6.75
CA THR A 245 5.64 8.37 -7.29
C THR A 245 5.55 9.81 -6.79
N ALA A 246 6.54 10.24 -6.01
CA ALA A 246 6.64 11.61 -5.56
C ALA A 246 7.09 12.51 -6.71
N LEU A 247 6.29 13.53 -7.05
CA LEU A 247 6.60 14.53 -8.08
C LEU A 247 7.18 15.84 -7.49
N THR A 248 7.18 15.95 -6.17
CA THR A 248 7.74 17.07 -5.42
C THR A 248 8.57 16.54 -4.26
N PRO A 249 9.44 17.36 -3.64
CA PRO A 249 10.07 16.99 -2.39
C PRO A 249 9.03 16.53 -1.36
N GLN A 250 9.38 15.50 -0.61
CA GLN A 250 8.50 14.88 0.38
C GLN A 250 9.23 14.82 1.73
N GLY A 251 8.74 15.59 2.68
CA GLY A 251 9.29 15.65 4.03
C GLY A 251 8.22 15.97 5.07
N PRO A 252 8.60 16.15 6.33
CA PRO A 252 7.68 16.59 7.37
C PRO A 252 7.04 17.92 6.99
N GLY A 253 5.71 18.01 7.00
CA GLY A 253 4.96 19.22 6.63
C GLY A 253 4.61 19.36 5.14
N ASP A 254 5.15 18.51 4.26
CA ASP A 254 4.89 18.57 2.81
C ASP A 254 3.64 17.78 2.38
N GLY A 255 2.81 17.35 3.32
CA GLY A 255 1.65 16.52 3.02
C GLY A 255 1.98 15.08 2.61
N THR A 256 3.16 14.62 2.98
CA THR A 256 3.66 13.28 2.75
C THR A 256 2.75 12.22 3.39
N LEU A 257 2.67 11.05 2.77
CA LEU A 257 1.95 9.92 3.31
C LEU A 257 2.54 9.50 4.67
N SER A 258 1.68 9.39 5.68
CA SER A 258 2.05 8.86 7.00
C SER A 258 1.83 7.36 7.02
N LEU A 259 2.86 6.59 7.37
CA LEU A 259 2.82 5.14 7.43
C LEU A 259 3.02 4.64 8.86
N LEU A 260 2.33 3.56 9.20
CA LEU A 260 2.60 2.72 10.37
C LEU A 260 3.42 1.51 9.89
N PRO A 261 4.75 1.49 10.09
CA PRO A 261 5.62 0.48 9.48
C PRO A 261 5.66 -0.81 10.33
N ILE A 262 4.50 -1.41 10.56
CA ILE A 262 4.28 -2.64 11.34
C ILE A 262 3.45 -3.66 10.57
N ALA A 263 3.53 -3.66 9.24
CA ALA A 263 2.65 -4.48 8.40
C ALA A 263 2.66 -5.96 8.78
N LYS A 264 3.83 -6.54 9.09
CA LYS A 264 3.92 -7.94 9.49
C LYS A 264 3.08 -8.26 10.74
N SER A 265 2.83 -7.27 11.59
CA SER A 265 2.09 -7.45 12.85
C SER A 265 0.59 -7.16 12.73
N ILE A 266 0.14 -6.56 11.64
CA ILE A 266 -1.26 -6.16 11.44
C ILE A 266 -1.88 -6.69 10.14
N SER A 267 -1.09 -7.32 9.28
CA SER A 267 -1.56 -7.99 8.05
C SER A 267 -1.88 -9.47 8.33
#